data_a59bfb6528be8af00eee1c7b68df55fe
#
_entry.id   a59bfb6528be8af00eee1c7b68df55fe
#
_cell.length_a   1.000
_cell.length_b   1.000
_cell.length_c   1.000
_cell.angle_alpha   90.00
_cell.angle_beta   90.00
_cell.angle_gamma   90.00
#
_symmetry.space_group_name_H-M   'P 1'
#
loop_
_entity.id
_entity.type
_entity.pdbx_description
1 polymer ?
#
loop_
_entity_poly.entity_id
_entity_poly.type
_entity_poly.pdbx_seq_one_letter_code
_entity_poly.pdbx_strand_id
1 'polypeptide(L)'
;MLEINNIYNMDCLEGLKLLSDNSIDLVVTSPPYNMRTRIRNGEYTTREKSEHFSKKYEHFSDDLTIEEYYDFHKNVLTELLRVSKCVLWNYQIVTGSKSAVFKLIGDFADQI
;
A
#
# COMPACT_ATOMS: atom_id res chain seq x y z
N MET A 1 -6.35 17.41 -14.65
CA MET A 1 -4.99 16.86 -14.55
C MET A 1 -4.34 17.35 -13.26
N LEU A 2 -3.58 16.48 -12.61
CA LEU A 2 -2.86 16.85 -11.40
C LEU A 2 -1.66 17.73 -11.72
N GLU A 3 -1.39 18.68 -10.84
CA GLU A 3 -0.25 19.58 -10.98
C GLU A 3 0.95 19.04 -10.20
N ILE A 4 2.16 19.32 -10.71
CA ILE A 4 3.41 18.95 -10.03
C ILE A 4 3.63 19.78 -8.77
N ASN A 5 4.46 19.28 -7.86
CA ASN A 5 4.81 19.95 -6.60
C ASN A 5 3.61 20.22 -5.69
N ASN A 6 2.61 19.38 -5.76
CA ASN A 6 1.41 19.45 -4.92
C ASN A 6 1.18 18.13 -4.18
N ILE A 7 0.56 18.25 -3.02
CA ILE A 7 0.09 17.10 -2.25
C ILE A 7 -1.43 17.06 -2.38
N TYR A 8 -1.93 15.88 -2.77
CA TYR A 8 -3.36 15.68 -2.97
C TYR A 8 -3.91 14.74 -1.92
N ASN A 9 -4.85 15.22 -1.13
CA ASN A 9 -5.51 14.41 -0.11
C ASN A 9 -6.73 13.72 -0.74
N MET A 10 -6.53 12.55 -1.30
CA MET A 10 -7.57 11.78 -1.95
C MET A 10 -7.21 10.29 -1.94
N ASP A 11 -8.18 9.44 -2.24
CA ASP A 11 -7.92 8.03 -2.46
C ASP A 11 -6.92 7.84 -3.61
N CYS A 12 -5.92 6.98 -3.40
CA CYS A 12 -4.84 6.83 -4.37
C CYS A 12 -5.32 6.29 -5.72
N LEU A 13 -6.27 5.37 -5.74
CA LEU A 13 -6.80 4.84 -7.00
C LEU A 13 -7.57 5.91 -7.78
N GLU A 14 -8.31 6.75 -7.08
CA GLU A 14 -9.00 7.87 -7.73
C GLU A 14 -7.99 8.88 -8.30
N GLY A 15 -6.94 9.19 -7.53
CA GLY A 15 -5.89 10.08 -8.00
C GLY A 15 -5.11 9.52 -9.19
N LEU A 16 -4.77 8.25 -9.16
CA LEU A 16 -4.03 7.60 -10.25
C LEU A 16 -4.80 7.59 -11.57
N LYS A 17 -6.12 7.51 -11.53
CA LYS A 17 -6.95 7.58 -12.74
C LYS A 17 -6.83 8.92 -13.46
N LEU A 18 -6.43 9.98 -12.76
CA LEU A 18 -6.26 11.30 -13.34
C LEU A 18 -4.92 11.48 -14.06
N LEU A 19 -4.03 10.49 -13.96
CA LEU A 19 -2.71 10.53 -14.58
C LEU A 19 -2.71 9.71 -15.87
N SER A 20 -2.04 10.24 -16.89
CA SER A 20 -1.87 9.51 -18.15
C SER A 20 -0.75 8.47 -18.05
N ASP A 21 -0.74 7.54 -18.99
CA ASP A 21 0.27 6.48 -19.06
C ASP A 21 1.68 7.09 -19.15
N ASN A 22 2.61 6.51 -18.40
CA ASN A 22 4.03 6.91 -18.41
C ASN A 22 4.29 8.39 -18.14
N SER A 23 3.39 9.05 -17.42
CA SER A 23 3.53 10.47 -17.10
C SER A 23 4.42 10.75 -15.90
N ILE A 24 4.76 9.72 -15.12
CA ILE A 24 5.57 9.83 -13.90
C ILE A 24 6.90 9.10 -14.12
N ASP A 25 8.01 9.71 -13.74
CA ASP A 25 9.32 9.09 -13.91
C ASP A 25 9.59 8.03 -12.85
N LEU A 26 9.23 8.32 -11.60
CA LEU A 26 9.52 7.42 -10.48
C LEU A 26 8.43 7.52 -9.42
N VAL A 27 8.00 6.35 -8.95
CA VAL A 27 7.13 6.24 -7.76
C VAL A 27 7.93 5.58 -6.64
N VAL A 28 7.88 6.17 -5.46
CA VAL A 28 8.45 5.58 -4.23
C VAL A 28 7.34 5.53 -3.21
N THR A 29 6.97 4.34 -2.76
CA THR A 29 5.87 4.22 -1.82
C THR A 29 5.99 3.00 -0.93
N SER A 30 5.41 3.14 0.26
CA SER A 30 5.24 2.05 1.22
C SER A 30 3.73 1.89 1.45
N PRO A 31 3.09 0.92 0.82
CA PRO A 31 1.66 0.72 1.02
C PRO A 31 1.35 0.23 2.43
N PRO A 32 0.09 0.25 2.86
CA PRO A 32 -0.29 -0.35 4.14
C PRO A 32 0.12 -1.83 4.20
N TYR A 33 0.65 -2.25 5.34
CA TYR A 33 1.23 -3.58 5.50
C TYR A 33 0.29 -4.62 6.08
N ASN A 34 -0.94 -4.24 6.40
CA ASN A 34 -1.93 -5.12 7.02
C ASN A 34 -1.43 -5.68 8.36
N MET A 35 -0.93 -4.80 9.18
CA MET A 35 -0.26 -5.15 10.45
C MET A 35 -1.21 -5.76 11.47
N ARG A 36 -2.52 -5.60 11.28
CA ARG A 36 -3.54 -6.12 12.20
C ARG A 36 -3.32 -5.60 13.62
N THR A 37 -3.17 -4.29 13.72
CA THR A 37 -3.07 -3.60 15.00
C THR A 37 -4.20 -4.04 15.92
N ARG A 38 -3.85 -4.55 17.10
CA ARG A 38 -4.80 -5.11 18.05
C ARG A 38 -4.79 -4.34 19.37
N ILE A 39 -5.94 -4.31 20.00
CA ILE A 39 -6.11 -3.72 21.31
C ILE A 39 -6.57 -4.82 22.26
N ARG A 40 -5.89 -4.94 23.44
CA ARG A 40 -6.28 -5.80 24.54
C ARG A 40 -6.34 -4.96 25.81
N ASN A 41 -7.41 -5.12 26.58
CA ASN A 41 -7.57 -4.40 27.84
C ASN A 41 -7.34 -2.88 27.71
N GLY A 42 -7.77 -2.31 26.59
CA GLY A 42 -7.59 -0.89 26.33
C GLY A 42 -6.21 -0.48 25.86
N GLU A 43 -5.29 -1.43 25.67
CA GLU A 43 -3.94 -1.16 25.21
C GLU A 43 -3.63 -1.87 23.90
N TYR A 44 -2.77 -1.25 23.09
CA TYR A 44 -2.24 -1.91 21.90
C TYR A 44 -1.31 -3.05 22.30
N THR A 45 -1.40 -4.18 21.60
CA THR A 45 -0.65 -5.40 21.92
C THR A 45 0.53 -5.67 21.01
N THR A 46 0.78 -4.79 20.05
CA THR A 46 1.87 -4.93 19.10
C THR A 46 2.78 -3.71 19.20
N ARG A 47 3.53 -3.40 18.16
CA ARG A 47 4.48 -2.28 18.16
C ARG A 47 3.83 -0.91 18.38
N GLU A 48 2.52 -0.83 18.37
CA GLU A 48 1.74 0.38 18.59
C GLU A 48 1.93 0.95 19.98
N LYS A 49 2.50 0.20 20.88
CA LYS A 49 2.91 0.71 22.20
C LYS A 49 4.03 1.74 22.09
N SER A 50 4.78 1.74 21.00
CA SER A 50 5.83 2.71 20.77
C SER A 50 5.27 3.99 20.16
N GLU A 51 5.69 5.14 20.69
CA GLU A 51 5.34 6.44 20.15
C GLU A 51 5.89 6.67 18.74
N HIS A 52 6.90 5.92 18.35
CA HIS A 52 7.56 6.04 17.05
C HIS A 52 6.91 5.23 15.93
N PHE A 53 5.91 4.41 16.25
CA PHE A 53 5.23 3.59 15.27
C PHE A 53 3.80 4.05 15.06
N SER A 54 3.34 3.91 13.85
CA SER A 54 1.94 4.18 13.53
C SER A 54 1.03 3.24 14.30
N LYS A 55 -0.05 3.79 14.79
CA LYS A 55 -1.14 3.04 15.38
C LYS A 55 -2.11 2.62 14.27
N LYS A 56 -3.34 2.37 14.60
CA LYS A 56 -4.35 2.05 13.61
C LYS A 56 -4.63 3.27 12.71
N TYR A 57 -4.75 3.06 11.41
CA TYR A 57 -5.12 4.11 10.48
C TYR A 57 -6.56 4.57 10.72
N GLU A 58 -6.81 5.87 10.55
CA GLU A 58 -8.14 6.43 10.76
C GLU A 58 -9.13 6.05 9.66
N HIS A 59 -8.67 6.04 8.40
CA HIS A 59 -9.53 5.90 7.23
C HIS A 59 -9.23 4.68 6.39
N PHE A 60 -8.39 3.81 6.87
CA PHE A 60 -8.03 2.59 6.17
C PHE A 60 -7.99 1.42 7.15
N SER A 61 -8.65 0.33 6.81
CA SER A 61 -8.61 -0.88 7.63
C SER A 61 -7.25 -1.56 7.52
N ASP A 62 -6.59 -1.76 8.65
CA ASP A 62 -5.28 -2.40 8.73
C ASP A 62 -5.39 -3.91 9.00
N ASP A 63 -6.57 -4.46 8.87
CA ASP A 63 -6.86 -5.87 9.13
C ASP A 63 -7.67 -6.50 8.00
N LEU A 64 -7.31 -6.17 6.78
CA LEU A 64 -7.93 -6.75 5.59
C LEU A 64 -7.74 -8.28 5.58
N THR A 65 -8.69 -8.97 4.98
CA THR A 65 -8.49 -10.39 4.66
C THR A 65 -7.33 -10.51 3.66
N ILE A 66 -6.78 -11.71 3.53
CA ILE A 66 -5.69 -11.96 2.56
C ILE A 66 -6.14 -11.58 1.16
N GLU A 67 -7.37 -11.92 0.78
CA GLU A 67 -7.92 -11.62 -0.53
C GLU A 67 -8.09 -10.12 -0.75
N GLU A 68 -8.66 -9.40 0.22
CA GLU A 68 -8.82 -7.95 0.16
C GLU A 68 -7.47 -7.24 0.08
N TYR A 69 -6.50 -7.70 0.87
CA TYR A 69 -5.14 -7.16 0.87
C TYR A 69 -4.48 -7.37 -0.50
N TYR A 70 -4.57 -8.58 -1.04
CA TYR A 70 -4.03 -8.88 -2.35
C TYR A 70 -4.69 -8.02 -3.44
N ASP A 71 -6.02 -7.95 -3.46
CA ASP A 71 -6.75 -7.21 -4.49
C ASP A 71 -6.43 -5.71 -4.44
N PHE A 72 -6.37 -5.14 -3.25
CA PHE A 72 -6.01 -3.73 -3.08
C PHE A 72 -4.63 -3.45 -3.66
N HIS A 73 -3.64 -4.24 -3.27
CA HIS A 73 -2.26 -4.05 -3.72
C HIS A 73 -2.10 -4.32 -5.21
N LYS A 74 -2.78 -5.32 -5.72
CA LYS A 74 -2.77 -5.61 -7.16
C LYS A 74 -3.31 -4.43 -7.96
N ASN A 75 -4.42 -3.88 -7.54
CA ASN A 75 -5.05 -2.76 -8.25
C ASN A 75 -4.16 -1.51 -8.21
N VAL A 76 -3.60 -1.19 -7.05
CA VAL A 76 -2.71 -0.04 -6.92
C VAL A 76 -1.45 -0.24 -7.74
N LEU A 77 -0.80 -1.40 -7.62
CA LEU A 77 0.45 -1.67 -8.33
C LEU A 77 0.25 -1.67 -9.85
N THR A 78 -0.85 -2.20 -10.32
CA THR A 78 -1.20 -2.16 -11.74
C THR A 78 -1.26 -0.73 -12.26
N GLU A 79 -1.92 0.16 -11.50
CA GLU A 79 -2.03 1.57 -11.89
C GLU A 79 -0.71 2.30 -11.76
N LEU A 80 0.09 2.01 -10.74
CA LEU A 80 1.42 2.61 -10.61
C LEU A 80 2.32 2.24 -11.77
N LEU A 81 2.27 0.99 -12.22
CA LEU A 81 3.04 0.54 -13.38
C LEU A 81 2.53 1.16 -14.68
N ARG A 82 1.24 1.45 -14.77
CA ARG A 82 0.67 2.14 -15.93
C ARG A 82 1.16 3.58 -16.03
N VAL A 83 1.13 4.31 -14.93
CA VAL A 83 1.42 5.76 -14.93
C VAL A 83 2.90 6.09 -14.85
N SER A 84 3.76 5.14 -14.46
CA SER A 84 5.17 5.44 -14.20
C SER A 84 6.13 4.55 -14.96
N LYS A 85 7.35 5.04 -15.08
CA LYS A 85 8.45 4.30 -15.71
C LYS A 85 9.14 3.35 -14.74
N CYS A 86 9.09 3.66 -13.43
CA CYS A 86 9.73 2.87 -12.40
C CYS A 86 8.98 3.01 -11.08
N VAL A 87 8.78 1.90 -10.40
CA VAL A 87 8.12 1.86 -9.09
C VAL A 87 9.05 1.24 -8.07
N LEU A 88 9.36 1.96 -7.01
CA LEU A 88 10.01 1.41 -5.82
C LEU A 88 8.93 1.15 -4.77
N TRP A 89 8.61 -0.12 -4.61
CA TRP A 89 7.50 -0.60 -3.78
C TRP A 89 8.07 -1.28 -2.54
N ASN A 90 7.87 -0.70 -1.38
CA ASN A 90 8.39 -1.24 -0.14
C ASN A 90 7.37 -2.19 0.49
N TYR A 91 7.76 -3.43 0.69
CA TYR A 91 6.93 -4.43 1.38
C TYR A 91 7.44 -4.71 2.78
N GLN A 92 6.49 -5.06 3.64
CA GLN A 92 6.82 -5.74 4.87
C GLN A 92 6.06 -7.07 4.90
N ILE A 93 6.77 -8.14 5.13
CA ILE A 93 6.17 -9.48 5.22
C ILE A 93 5.61 -9.66 6.62
N VAL A 94 4.29 -9.68 6.72
CA VAL A 94 3.55 -9.88 7.97
C VAL A 94 2.99 -11.28 7.96
N THR A 95 3.17 -12.03 9.05
CA THR A 95 2.82 -13.45 9.14
C THR A 95 1.41 -13.75 8.62
N GLY A 96 0.44 -12.94 9.01
CA GLY A 96 -0.95 -13.16 8.60
C GLY A 96 -1.27 -12.84 7.14
N SER A 97 -0.36 -12.18 6.43
CA SER A 97 -0.60 -11.71 5.06
C SER A 97 0.51 -12.06 4.09
N LYS A 98 1.51 -12.83 4.53
CA LYS A 98 2.69 -13.13 3.71
C LYS A 98 2.35 -13.82 2.38
N SER A 99 1.32 -14.65 2.36
CA SER A 99 0.92 -15.34 1.13
C SER A 99 0.47 -14.36 0.05
N ALA A 100 -0.22 -13.28 0.43
CA ALA A 100 -0.61 -12.23 -0.51
C ALA A 100 0.62 -11.51 -1.08
N VAL A 101 1.62 -11.22 -0.25
CA VAL A 101 2.86 -10.58 -0.70
C VAL A 101 3.59 -11.45 -1.70
N PHE A 102 3.77 -12.74 -1.40
CA PHE A 102 4.45 -13.65 -2.31
C PHE A 102 3.67 -13.87 -3.60
N LYS A 103 2.35 -13.91 -3.53
CA LYS A 103 1.52 -14.00 -4.72
C LYS A 103 1.66 -12.75 -5.60
N LEU A 104 1.68 -11.56 -5.00
CA LEU A 104 1.91 -10.32 -5.73
C LEU A 104 3.26 -10.33 -6.44
N ILE A 105 4.32 -10.72 -5.73
CA ILE A 105 5.66 -10.82 -6.31
C ILE A 105 5.65 -11.79 -7.49
N GLY A 106 5.01 -12.93 -7.35
CA GLY A 106 4.89 -13.91 -8.43
C GLY A 106 4.11 -13.38 -9.63
N ASP A 107 2.98 -12.73 -9.39
CA ASP A 107 2.13 -12.21 -10.47
C ASP A 107 2.81 -11.08 -11.25
N PHE A 108 3.67 -10.31 -10.60
CA PHE A 108 4.40 -9.21 -11.24
C PHE A 108 5.87 -9.53 -11.51
N ALA A 109 6.24 -10.80 -11.49
CA ALA A 109 7.64 -11.23 -11.60
C ALA A 109 8.31 -10.72 -12.89
N ASP A 110 7.56 -10.66 -13.99
CA ASP A 110 8.10 -10.21 -15.28
C ASP A 110 8.40 -8.71 -15.33
N GLN A 111 7.93 -7.94 -14.36
CA GLN A 111 8.14 -6.50 -14.26
C GLN A 111 9.16 -6.10 -13.19
N ILE A 112 9.71 -7.07 -12.51
CA ILE A 112 10.71 -6.82 -11.45
C ILE A 112 12.11 -6.81 -12.05
#